data_c859e841ad96860af46a6b262faeb7a6
#
_entry.id   c859e841ad96860af46a6b262faeb7a6
#
_cell.length_a   1.000
_cell.length_b   1.000
_cell.length_c   1.000
_cell.angle_alpha   90.00
_cell.angle_beta   90.00
_cell.angle_gamma   90.00
#
_symmetry.space_group_name_H-M   'P 1'
#
loop_
_entity.id
_entity.type
_entity.pdbx_description
1 polymer ?
#
loop_
_entity_poly.entity_id
_entity_poly.type
_entity_poly.pdbx_seq_one_letter_code
_entity_poly.pdbx_strand_id
1 'polypeptide(L)'
;MAAACVVGFMFISAIGTIRSSDTVSLGQTLMLIQSGTMTNILGGALGEFGSTFDTLEVAVKYTPSQIDYGYGRSYLAGACSVIPLLVNRIPFLSETVMFVSQLPRNITFALGGSFLGELYYNFSWFGVLGSAIVGSFMSRLHTGITIKSDSESGIIYQVWCSILATAMILFVRGYFTDMVQKLIWTYWMICLVRVYVLQKSNRKVST
;
A
#
# COMPACT_ATOMS: atom_id res chain seq x y z
N MET A 1 18.91 4.18 -16.72
CA MET A 1 18.39 3.97 -15.34
C MET A 1 18.39 5.24 -14.49
N ALA A 2 19.50 6.00 -14.39
CA ALA A 2 19.53 7.24 -13.58
C ALA A 2 18.45 8.27 -13.95
N ALA A 3 18.21 8.54 -15.23
CA ALA A 3 17.16 9.46 -15.67
C ALA A 3 15.75 9.04 -15.25
N ALA A 4 15.43 7.74 -15.30
CA ALA A 4 14.13 7.22 -14.85
C ALA A 4 13.95 7.39 -13.34
N CYS A 5 15.01 7.21 -12.55
CA CYS A 5 14.98 7.46 -11.12
C CYS A 5 14.71 8.94 -10.81
N VAL A 6 15.40 9.85 -11.49
CA VAL A 6 15.22 11.30 -11.32
C VAL A 6 13.79 11.71 -11.64
N VAL A 7 13.24 11.24 -12.77
CA VAL A 7 11.84 11.49 -13.15
C VAL A 7 10.89 10.92 -12.10
N GLY A 8 11.13 9.70 -11.60
CA GLY A 8 10.32 9.10 -10.53
C GLY A 8 10.32 9.93 -9.25
N PHE A 9 11.50 10.41 -8.81
CA PHE A 9 11.61 11.30 -7.65
C PHE A 9 10.90 12.64 -7.85
N MET A 10 10.98 13.23 -9.06
CA MET A 10 10.24 14.44 -9.38
C MET A 10 8.72 14.25 -9.25
N PHE A 11 8.19 13.13 -9.76
CA PHE A 11 6.78 12.80 -9.63
C PHE A 11 6.36 12.63 -8.17
N ILE A 12 7.14 11.90 -7.36
CA ILE A 12 6.85 11.70 -5.94
C ILE A 12 6.83 13.04 -5.20
N SER A 13 7.81 13.91 -5.44
CA SER A 13 7.88 15.23 -4.84
C SER A 13 6.68 16.12 -5.24
N ALA A 14 6.29 16.09 -6.53
CA ALA A 14 5.13 16.84 -7.02
C ALA A 14 3.83 16.37 -6.36
N ILE A 15 3.63 15.05 -6.21
CA ILE A 15 2.46 14.46 -5.52
C ILE A 15 2.43 14.90 -4.06
N GLY A 16 3.57 14.88 -3.36
CA GLY A 16 3.67 15.35 -1.98
C GLY A 16 3.25 16.80 -1.83
N THR A 17 3.70 17.68 -2.74
CA THR A 17 3.35 19.11 -2.74
C THR A 17 1.87 19.34 -3.01
N ILE A 18 1.27 18.62 -3.98
CA ILE A 18 -0.17 18.70 -4.28
C ILE A 18 -1.01 18.26 -3.08
N ARG A 19 -0.58 17.21 -2.38
CA ARG A 19 -1.30 16.66 -1.23
C ARG A 19 -1.25 17.57 0.00
N SER A 20 -0.16 18.31 0.17
CA SER A 20 0.02 19.24 1.31
C SER A 20 -0.63 20.61 1.13
N SER A 21 -1.16 20.92 -0.05
CA SER A 21 -1.75 22.22 -0.36
C SER A 21 -3.18 22.06 -0.90
N ASP A 22 -4.13 22.71 -0.25
CA ASP A 22 -5.56 22.68 -0.64
C ASP A 22 -5.85 23.38 -2.00
N THR A 23 -4.88 24.10 -2.61
CA THR A 23 -5.15 25.01 -3.74
C THR A 23 -4.04 25.07 -4.80
N VAL A 24 -3.32 23.99 -5.08
CA VAL A 24 -2.27 24.03 -6.12
C VAL A 24 -2.87 23.81 -7.51
N SER A 25 -2.71 24.79 -8.39
CA SER A 25 -3.02 24.63 -9.81
C SER A 25 -1.93 23.80 -10.52
N LEU A 26 -2.29 23.08 -11.60
CA LEU A 26 -1.35 22.32 -12.43
C LEU A 26 -0.15 23.19 -12.89
N GLY A 27 -0.38 24.48 -13.15
CA GLY A 27 0.69 25.41 -13.53
C GLY A 27 1.71 25.67 -12.42
N GLN A 28 1.27 25.77 -11.18
CA GLN A 28 2.18 25.93 -10.03
C GLN A 28 2.99 24.65 -9.79
N THR A 29 2.39 23.48 -9.97
CA THR A 29 3.11 22.20 -9.88
C THR A 29 4.20 22.08 -10.93
N LEU A 30 3.93 22.48 -12.17
CA LEU A 30 4.93 22.50 -13.24
C LEU A 30 6.07 23.50 -12.96
N MET A 31 5.76 24.68 -12.43
CA MET A 31 6.78 25.65 -12.02
C MET A 31 7.66 25.11 -10.88
N LEU A 32 7.10 24.42 -9.90
CA LEU A 32 7.85 23.79 -8.81
C LEU A 32 8.79 22.69 -9.32
N ILE A 33 8.33 21.87 -10.28
CA ILE A 33 9.17 20.86 -10.93
C ILE A 33 10.31 21.53 -11.72
N GLN A 34 10.03 22.62 -12.41
CA GLN A 34 10.99 23.32 -13.26
C GLN A 34 12.01 24.15 -12.45
N SER A 35 11.61 24.69 -11.29
CA SER A 35 12.49 25.47 -10.39
C SER A 35 13.18 24.61 -9.32
N GLY A 36 12.84 23.32 -9.22
CA GLY A 36 13.32 22.43 -8.18
C GLY A 36 14.81 22.16 -8.28
N THR A 37 15.57 22.63 -7.30
CA THR A 37 16.93 22.17 -7.06
C THR A 37 16.89 20.71 -6.63
N MET A 38 17.92 19.91 -6.97
CA MET A 38 17.99 18.48 -6.60
C MET A 38 17.74 18.25 -5.10
N THR A 39 18.18 19.18 -4.25
CA THR A 39 17.93 19.18 -2.79
C THR A 39 16.44 19.28 -2.45
N ASN A 40 15.66 20.07 -3.16
CA ASN A 40 14.22 20.21 -2.92
C ASN A 40 13.45 18.97 -3.38
N ILE A 41 13.88 18.33 -4.47
CA ILE A 41 13.29 17.10 -4.98
C ILE A 41 13.55 15.95 -4.01
N LEU A 42 14.79 15.79 -3.54
CA LEU A 42 15.16 14.79 -2.56
C LEU A 42 14.48 15.05 -1.20
N GLY A 43 14.44 16.31 -0.75
CA GLY A 43 13.74 16.70 0.47
C GLY A 43 12.25 16.39 0.42
N GLY A 44 11.57 16.65 -0.69
CA GLY A 44 10.18 16.31 -0.91
C GLY A 44 9.93 14.79 -0.91
N ALA A 45 10.79 14.03 -1.58
CA ALA A 45 10.70 12.58 -1.59
C ALA A 45 10.93 11.96 -0.19
N LEU A 46 11.94 12.45 0.55
CA LEU A 46 12.21 12.02 1.92
C LEU A 46 11.07 12.41 2.86
N GLY A 47 10.51 13.61 2.73
CA GLY A 47 9.34 14.05 3.49
C GLY A 47 8.12 13.16 3.24
N GLU A 48 7.91 12.76 1.99
CA GLU A 48 6.83 11.84 1.63
C GLU A 48 7.02 10.45 2.25
N PHE A 49 8.24 9.94 2.36
CA PHE A 49 8.53 8.73 3.15
C PHE A 49 8.36 8.98 4.65
N GLY A 50 8.74 10.15 5.14
CA GLY A 50 8.58 10.56 6.55
C GLY A 50 7.12 10.56 7.01
N SER A 51 6.17 10.89 6.14
CA SER A 51 4.74 10.93 6.47
C SER A 51 4.16 9.61 7.02
N THR A 52 4.83 8.49 6.76
CA THR A 52 4.48 7.19 7.35
C THR A 52 4.79 7.15 8.85
N PHE A 53 5.86 7.81 9.28
CA PHE A 53 6.22 7.94 10.70
C PHE A 53 5.30 8.92 11.41
N ASP A 54 4.89 10.00 10.75
CA ASP A 54 3.91 10.94 11.31
C ASP A 54 2.58 10.21 11.60
N THR A 55 2.18 9.32 10.71
CA THR A 55 0.99 8.48 10.91
C THR A 55 1.15 7.51 12.10
N LEU A 56 2.34 6.94 12.28
CA LEU A 56 2.65 6.13 13.47
C LEU A 56 2.61 6.97 14.75
N GLU A 57 3.22 8.18 14.75
CA GLU A 57 3.18 9.10 15.89
C GLU A 57 1.74 9.42 16.28
N VAL A 58 0.90 9.75 15.30
CA VAL A 58 -0.54 10.00 15.52
C VAL A 58 -1.23 8.77 16.10
N ALA A 59 -0.96 7.58 15.60
CA ALA A 59 -1.53 6.35 16.16
C ALA A 59 -1.15 6.18 17.64
N VAL A 60 0.13 6.35 17.98
CA VAL A 60 0.62 6.20 19.37
C VAL A 60 0.07 7.28 20.30
N LYS A 61 -0.03 8.52 19.82
CA LYS A 61 -0.47 9.66 20.62
C LYS A 61 -1.97 9.62 20.96
N TYR A 62 -2.79 9.18 20.00
CA TYR A 62 -4.23 9.26 20.12
C TYR A 62 -4.90 7.93 20.48
N THR A 63 -4.18 6.81 20.41
CA THR A 63 -4.67 5.50 20.86
C THR A 63 -3.97 5.08 22.16
N PRO A 64 -4.66 4.76 23.25
CA PRO A 64 -6.12 4.71 23.40
C PRO A 64 -6.77 6.01 23.92
N SER A 65 -6.05 7.13 23.96
CA SER A 65 -6.49 8.35 24.66
C SER A 65 -7.76 9.00 24.08
N GLN A 66 -7.94 8.94 22.77
CA GLN A 66 -9.09 9.50 22.03
C GLN A 66 -9.79 8.47 21.14
N ILE A 67 -9.08 7.43 20.76
CA ILE A 67 -9.57 6.35 19.91
C ILE A 67 -9.28 5.03 20.61
N ASP A 68 -10.27 4.18 20.74
CA ASP A 68 -10.09 2.83 21.28
C ASP A 68 -9.25 1.95 20.36
N TYR A 69 -8.59 0.93 20.92
CA TYR A 69 -7.88 -0.05 20.13
C TYR A 69 -8.80 -0.79 19.14
N GLY A 70 -8.30 -1.05 17.94
CA GLY A 70 -9.05 -1.72 16.89
C GLY A 70 -9.23 -3.22 17.07
N TYR A 71 -8.39 -3.87 17.90
CA TYR A 71 -8.45 -5.33 18.17
C TYR A 71 -8.56 -6.20 16.90
N GLY A 72 -7.86 -5.82 15.83
CA GLY A 72 -7.89 -6.54 14.55
C GLY A 72 -9.04 -6.19 13.61
N ARG A 73 -9.94 -5.27 14.00
CA ARG A 73 -11.09 -4.89 13.16
C ARG A 73 -10.69 -4.33 11.80
N SER A 74 -9.61 -3.54 11.72
CA SER A 74 -9.18 -2.97 10.44
C SER A 74 -8.70 -4.06 9.47
N TYR A 75 -8.05 -5.10 9.97
CA TYR A 75 -7.65 -6.26 9.16
C TYR A 75 -8.85 -7.07 8.68
N LEU A 76 -9.84 -7.27 9.54
CA LEU A 76 -11.08 -7.95 9.18
C LEU A 76 -11.88 -7.13 8.14
N ALA A 77 -11.99 -5.83 8.36
CA ALA A 77 -12.60 -4.91 7.40
C ALA A 77 -11.86 -4.91 6.07
N GLY A 78 -10.52 -4.92 6.10
CA GLY A 78 -9.68 -5.04 4.92
C GLY A 78 -9.94 -6.31 4.13
N ALA A 79 -10.02 -7.46 4.79
CA ALA A 79 -10.36 -8.73 4.16
C ALA A 79 -11.78 -8.72 3.54
N CYS A 80 -12.75 -8.16 4.24
CA CYS A 80 -14.13 -8.06 3.76
C CYS A 80 -14.31 -7.01 2.64
N SER A 81 -13.43 -6.02 2.54
CA SER A 81 -13.50 -4.92 1.56
C SER A 81 -13.29 -5.38 0.11
N VAL A 82 -12.83 -6.60 -0.09
CA VAL A 82 -12.72 -7.24 -1.41
C VAL A 82 -14.08 -7.36 -2.09
N ILE A 83 -15.13 -7.60 -1.29
CA ILE A 83 -16.49 -7.64 -1.80
C ILE A 83 -17.07 -6.23 -1.65
N PRO A 84 -17.39 -5.54 -2.77
CA PRO A 84 -17.95 -4.20 -2.73
C PRO A 84 -19.19 -4.14 -1.83
N LEU A 85 -19.29 -3.09 -1.03
CA LEU A 85 -20.41 -2.81 -0.12
C LEU A 85 -20.57 -3.78 1.07
N LEU A 86 -19.80 -4.86 1.17
CA LEU A 86 -19.94 -5.81 2.28
C LEU A 86 -19.59 -5.14 3.62
N VAL A 87 -18.50 -4.37 3.66
CA VAL A 87 -18.05 -3.66 4.88
C VAL A 87 -19.14 -2.72 5.39
N ASN A 88 -19.80 -2.00 4.48
CA ASN A 88 -20.85 -1.03 4.84
C ASN A 88 -22.13 -1.69 5.36
N ARG A 89 -22.33 -2.99 5.10
CA ARG A 89 -23.48 -3.75 5.59
C ARG A 89 -23.29 -4.35 6.97
N ILE A 90 -22.06 -4.35 7.46
CA ILE A 90 -21.72 -4.91 8.76
C ILE A 90 -21.35 -3.73 9.68
N PRO A 91 -22.25 -3.27 10.58
CA PRO A 91 -22.03 -2.10 11.42
C PRO A 91 -20.72 -2.16 12.19
N PHE A 92 -20.40 -3.33 12.74
CA PHE A 92 -19.15 -3.60 13.47
C PHE A 92 -17.88 -3.30 12.65
N LEU A 93 -17.92 -3.44 11.32
CA LEU A 93 -16.77 -3.19 10.44
C LEU A 93 -16.78 -1.76 9.89
N SER A 94 -17.95 -1.18 9.66
CA SER A 94 -18.08 0.15 9.06
C SER A 94 -17.61 1.29 9.98
N GLU A 95 -17.75 1.12 11.30
CA GLU A 95 -17.43 2.14 12.29
C GLU A 95 -15.93 2.35 12.52
N THR A 96 -15.07 1.46 12.08
CA THR A 96 -13.66 1.43 12.50
C THR A 96 -12.66 1.11 11.41
N VAL A 97 -12.97 1.36 10.16
CA VAL A 97 -12.14 0.92 9.03
C VAL A 97 -10.70 1.45 9.11
N MET A 98 -10.51 2.70 9.52
CA MET A 98 -9.18 3.28 9.69
C MET A 98 -9.14 4.22 10.88
N PHE A 99 -8.13 4.11 11.74
CA PHE A 99 -8.00 4.99 12.92
C PHE A 99 -7.90 6.47 12.53
N VAL A 100 -7.26 6.77 11.39
CA VAL A 100 -7.14 8.15 10.88
C VAL A 100 -8.50 8.77 10.57
N SER A 101 -9.50 8.00 10.13
CA SER A 101 -10.84 8.52 9.86
C SER A 101 -11.66 8.87 11.11
N GLN A 102 -11.22 8.42 12.28
CA GLN A 102 -11.86 8.69 13.57
C GLN A 102 -11.34 9.98 14.22
N LEU A 103 -10.28 10.57 13.66
CA LEU A 103 -9.68 11.80 14.16
C LEU A 103 -10.14 13.03 13.36
N PRO A 104 -10.15 14.21 13.98
CA PRO A 104 -10.44 15.46 13.28
C PRO A 104 -9.49 15.71 12.11
N ARG A 105 -10.01 16.28 11.03
CA ARG A 105 -9.25 16.51 9.78
C ARG A 105 -8.00 17.38 9.96
N ASN A 106 -8.00 18.31 10.90
CA ASN A 106 -6.84 19.14 11.21
C ASN A 106 -5.65 18.33 11.76
N ILE A 107 -5.89 17.15 12.33
CA ILE A 107 -4.85 16.23 12.83
C ILE A 107 -4.42 15.28 11.70
N THR A 108 -5.36 14.87 10.86
CA THR A 108 -5.16 13.81 9.86
C THR A 108 -4.85 14.35 8.46
N PHE A 109 -4.80 15.68 8.31
CA PHE A 109 -4.50 16.31 7.03
C PHE A 109 -3.12 15.86 6.51
N ALA A 110 -3.10 15.42 5.26
CA ALA A 110 -1.91 14.93 4.56
C ALA A 110 -1.26 13.66 5.13
N LEU A 111 -1.83 13.01 6.16
CA LEU A 111 -1.33 11.73 6.65
C LEU A 111 -1.58 10.62 5.63
N GLY A 112 -0.54 9.83 5.38
CA GLY A 112 -0.63 8.61 4.58
C GLY A 112 -1.07 7.40 5.42
N GLY A 113 -1.05 6.22 4.81
CA GLY A 113 -1.13 4.98 5.55
C GLY A 113 0.20 4.63 6.23
N SER A 114 0.13 3.81 7.25
CA SER A 114 1.29 3.23 7.92
C SER A 114 0.92 1.86 8.47
N PHE A 115 1.58 0.81 7.97
CA PHE A 115 1.34 -0.53 8.50
C PHE A 115 1.74 -0.65 9.98
N LEU A 116 2.78 0.08 10.41
CA LEU A 116 3.19 0.13 11.82
C LEU A 116 2.14 0.84 12.67
N GLY A 117 1.58 1.95 12.17
CA GLY A 117 0.48 2.65 12.81
C GLY A 117 -0.76 1.78 12.92
N GLU A 118 -1.09 1.02 11.88
CA GLU A 118 -2.21 0.07 11.88
C GLU A 118 -1.98 -1.10 12.84
N LEU A 119 -0.76 -1.64 12.91
CA LEU A 119 -0.38 -2.67 13.89
C LEU A 119 -0.52 -2.16 15.33
N TYR A 120 -0.02 -0.95 15.61
CA TYR A 120 -0.15 -0.34 16.93
C TYR A 120 -1.61 -0.09 17.29
N TYR A 121 -2.38 0.48 16.38
CA TYR A 121 -3.81 0.72 16.57
C TYR A 121 -4.59 -0.57 16.92
N ASN A 122 -4.26 -1.69 16.27
CA ASN A 122 -4.97 -2.94 16.53
C ASN A 122 -4.45 -3.71 17.74
N PHE A 123 -3.15 -3.69 18.00
CA PHE A 123 -2.51 -4.61 18.96
C PHE A 123 -1.61 -3.91 19.98
N SER A 124 -1.61 -2.58 20.02
CA SER A 124 -0.72 -1.82 20.91
C SER A 124 0.75 -2.22 20.67
N TRP A 125 1.55 -2.30 21.69
CA TRP A 125 2.96 -2.71 21.62
C TRP A 125 3.18 -4.14 21.11
N PHE A 126 2.19 -5.02 21.21
CA PHE A 126 2.25 -6.34 20.59
C PHE A 126 2.31 -6.27 19.06
N GLY A 127 1.96 -5.16 18.44
CA GLY A 127 2.15 -4.91 17.00
C GLY A 127 3.60 -5.10 16.54
N VAL A 128 4.59 -4.94 17.42
CA VAL A 128 6.00 -5.23 17.11
C VAL A 128 6.20 -6.69 16.66
N LEU A 129 5.49 -7.64 17.27
CA LEU A 129 5.51 -9.05 16.84
C LEU A 129 4.93 -9.21 15.43
N GLY A 130 3.89 -8.43 15.11
CA GLY A 130 3.33 -8.37 13.76
C GLY A 130 4.37 -7.90 12.73
N SER A 131 5.20 -6.93 13.07
CA SER A 131 6.30 -6.46 12.20
C SER A 131 7.34 -7.57 11.94
N ALA A 132 7.66 -8.39 12.93
CA ALA A 132 8.56 -9.54 12.74
C ALA A 132 7.96 -10.59 11.80
N ILE A 133 6.65 -10.83 11.88
CA ILE A 133 5.93 -11.74 10.96
C ILE A 133 6.00 -11.18 9.54
N VAL A 134 5.73 -9.89 9.34
CA VAL A 134 5.83 -9.23 8.04
C VAL A 134 7.26 -9.30 7.49
N GLY A 135 8.29 -9.02 8.31
CA GLY A 135 9.69 -9.13 7.92
C GLY A 135 10.08 -10.56 7.51
N SER A 136 9.63 -11.57 8.25
CA SER A 136 9.85 -12.98 7.91
C SER A 136 9.18 -13.38 6.59
N PHE A 137 7.98 -12.85 6.34
CA PHE A 137 7.28 -13.06 5.08
C PHE A 137 8.02 -12.41 3.90
N MET A 138 8.50 -11.17 4.05
CA MET A 138 9.33 -10.48 3.05
C MET A 138 10.61 -11.25 2.72
N SER A 139 11.28 -11.83 3.73
CA SER A 139 12.46 -12.67 3.51
C SER A 139 12.13 -13.90 2.65
N ARG A 140 11.00 -14.57 2.90
CA ARG A 140 10.56 -15.71 2.10
C ARG A 140 10.24 -15.32 0.66
N LEU A 141 9.61 -14.16 0.45
CA LEU A 141 9.35 -13.64 -0.90
C LEU A 141 10.64 -13.36 -1.65
N HIS A 142 11.62 -12.74 -0.99
CA HIS A 142 12.92 -12.49 -1.59
C HIS A 142 13.60 -13.80 -2.02
N THR A 143 13.59 -14.82 -1.17
CA THR A 143 14.11 -16.15 -1.52
C THR A 143 13.37 -16.73 -2.72
N GLY A 144 12.05 -16.63 -2.75
CA GLY A 144 11.24 -17.12 -3.87
C GLY A 144 11.55 -16.43 -5.21
N ILE A 145 11.87 -15.13 -5.18
CA ILE A 145 12.26 -14.37 -6.39
C ILE A 145 13.64 -14.80 -6.89
N THR A 146 14.55 -15.12 -5.99
CA THR A 146 15.95 -15.43 -6.33
C THR A 146 16.19 -16.88 -6.75
N ILE A 147 15.27 -17.79 -6.44
CA ILE A 147 15.35 -19.19 -6.88
C ILE A 147 15.23 -19.26 -8.40
N LYS A 148 16.28 -19.71 -9.08
CA LYS A 148 16.22 -20.02 -10.51
C LYS A 148 15.50 -21.35 -10.73
N SER A 149 14.49 -21.34 -11.60
CA SER A 149 13.78 -22.56 -11.99
C SER A 149 13.44 -22.50 -13.46
N ASP A 150 13.79 -23.56 -14.16
CA ASP A 150 13.47 -23.75 -15.59
C ASP A 150 12.12 -24.46 -15.78
N SER A 151 11.48 -24.88 -14.69
CA SER A 151 10.15 -25.49 -14.73
C SER A 151 9.05 -24.44 -14.82
N GLU A 152 7.96 -24.73 -15.52
CA GLU A 152 6.81 -23.84 -15.65
C GLU A 152 6.24 -23.43 -14.27
N SER A 153 6.10 -24.39 -13.38
CA SER A 153 5.62 -24.13 -12.00
C SER A 153 6.56 -23.22 -11.22
N GLY A 154 7.88 -23.35 -11.41
CA GLY A 154 8.86 -22.50 -10.76
C GLY A 154 8.82 -21.06 -11.29
N ILE A 155 8.63 -20.87 -12.58
CA ILE A 155 8.47 -19.54 -13.19
C ILE A 155 7.20 -18.87 -12.64
N ILE A 156 6.08 -19.58 -12.59
CA ILE A 156 4.82 -19.07 -12.03
C ILE A 156 5.02 -18.67 -10.57
N TYR A 157 5.72 -19.48 -9.78
CA TYR A 157 6.03 -19.16 -8.38
C TYR A 157 6.86 -17.87 -8.24
N GLN A 158 7.91 -17.69 -9.07
CA GLN A 158 8.71 -16.46 -9.08
C GLN A 158 7.88 -15.22 -9.42
N VAL A 159 6.98 -15.34 -10.40
CA VAL A 159 6.06 -14.24 -10.78
C VAL A 159 5.17 -13.87 -9.59
N TRP A 160 4.59 -14.84 -8.91
CA TRP A 160 3.77 -14.59 -7.71
C TRP A 160 4.56 -13.95 -6.58
N CYS A 161 5.77 -14.43 -6.31
CA CYS A 161 6.65 -13.81 -5.30
C CYS A 161 6.96 -12.35 -5.65
N SER A 162 7.18 -12.03 -6.93
CA SER A 162 7.44 -10.67 -7.40
C SER A 162 6.22 -9.75 -7.23
N ILE A 163 5.02 -10.24 -7.55
CA ILE A 163 3.77 -9.52 -7.36
C ILE A 163 3.53 -9.23 -5.88
N LEU A 164 3.71 -10.25 -5.04
CA LEU A 164 3.55 -10.12 -3.59
C LEU A 164 4.58 -9.15 -2.99
N ALA A 165 5.84 -9.20 -3.42
CA ALA A 165 6.86 -8.27 -2.96
C ALA A 165 6.51 -6.82 -3.32
N THR A 166 6.00 -6.57 -4.53
CA THR A 166 5.53 -5.24 -4.93
C THR A 166 4.35 -4.78 -4.07
N ALA A 167 3.40 -5.68 -3.79
CA ALA A 167 2.27 -5.37 -2.91
C ALA A 167 2.72 -5.06 -1.48
N MET A 168 3.75 -5.72 -0.97
CA MET A 168 4.32 -5.44 0.36
C MET A 168 4.98 -4.06 0.44
N ILE A 169 5.62 -3.58 -0.63
CA ILE A 169 6.14 -2.20 -0.68
C ILE A 169 5.00 -1.20 -0.52
N LEU A 170 3.87 -1.43 -1.18
CA LEU A 170 2.67 -0.60 -1.05
C LEU A 170 2.07 -0.70 0.35
N PHE A 171 2.11 -1.88 0.98
CA PHE A 171 1.61 -2.11 2.34
C PHE A 171 2.39 -1.34 3.39
N VAL A 172 3.73 -1.32 3.29
CA VAL A 172 4.58 -0.56 4.23
C VAL A 172 4.14 0.90 4.35
N ARG A 173 3.63 1.46 3.25
CA ARG A 173 3.21 2.86 3.14
C ARG A 173 1.69 3.04 3.06
N GLY A 174 0.94 2.00 3.25
CA GLY A 174 -0.52 1.98 3.16
C GLY A 174 -1.16 1.29 4.35
N TYR A 175 -2.37 0.86 4.13
CA TYR A 175 -3.13 0.03 5.05
C TYR A 175 -3.25 -1.38 4.48
N PHE A 176 -3.54 -2.33 5.37
CA PHE A 176 -3.80 -3.72 4.98
C PHE A 176 -4.90 -3.85 3.92
N THR A 177 -5.94 -3.05 4.03
CA THR A 177 -7.05 -2.97 3.07
C THR A 177 -6.54 -2.72 1.64
N ASP A 178 -5.64 -1.74 1.47
CA ASP A 178 -5.12 -1.36 0.15
C ASP A 178 -4.31 -2.49 -0.50
N MET A 179 -3.54 -3.19 0.31
CA MET A 179 -2.76 -4.34 -0.15
C MET A 179 -3.66 -5.50 -0.57
N VAL A 180 -4.61 -5.89 0.28
CA VAL A 180 -5.48 -7.04 0.05
C VAL A 180 -6.35 -6.83 -1.18
N GLN A 181 -6.96 -5.67 -1.34
CA GLN A 181 -7.76 -5.36 -2.52
C GLN A 181 -6.93 -5.49 -3.81
N LYS A 182 -5.75 -4.87 -3.86
CA LYS A 182 -4.87 -4.93 -5.05
C LYS A 182 -4.44 -6.36 -5.37
N LEU A 183 -4.08 -7.16 -4.36
CA LEU A 183 -3.67 -8.55 -4.56
C LEU A 183 -4.80 -9.41 -5.13
N ILE A 184 -6.00 -9.28 -4.59
CA ILE A 184 -7.14 -10.10 -5.02
C ILE A 184 -7.59 -9.70 -6.43
N TRP A 185 -7.67 -8.40 -6.74
CA TRP A 185 -7.99 -7.96 -8.09
C TRP A 185 -6.92 -8.38 -9.11
N THR A 186 -5.63 -8.32 -8.73
CA THR A 186 -4.54 -8.83 -9.58
C THR A 186 -4.68 -10.33 -9.83
N TYR A 187 -5.00 -11.11 -8.80
CA TYR A 187 -5.27 -12.54 -8.92
C TYR A 187 -6.39 -12.83 -9.92
N TRP A 188 -7.53 -12.15 -9.76
CA TRP A 188 -8.68 -12.31 -10.66
C TRP A 188 -8.31 -11.96 -12.11
N MET A 189 -7.59 -10.88 -12.32
CA MET A 189 -7.12 -10.48 -13.67
C MET A 189 -6.22 -11.55 -14.29
N ILE A 190 -5.29 -12.11 -13.53
CA ILE A 190 -4.42 -13.20 -14.03
C ILE A 190 -5.23 -14.44 -14.38
N CYS A 191 -6.20 -14.81 -13.55
CA CYS A 191 -7.10 -15.92 -13.83
C CYS A 191 -7.89 -15.71 -15.13
N LEU A 192 -8.46 -14.53 -15.34
CA LEU A 192 -9.20 -14.18 -16.56
C LEU A 192 -8.31 -14.25 -17.81
N VAL A 193 -7.10 -13.69 -17.74
CA VAL A 193 -6.14 -13.75 -18.86
C VAL A 193 -5.77 -15.20 -19.17
N ARG A 194 -5.51 -16.02 -18.15
CA ARG A 194 -5.20 -17.44 -18.34
C ARG A 194 -6.34 -18.18 -19.05
N VAL A 195 -7.58 -18.00 -18.63
CA VAL A 195 -8.75 -18.61 -19.27
C VAL A 195 -8.87 -18.17 -20.73
N TYR A 196 -8.71 -16.88 -21.00
CA TYR A 196 -8.76 -16.34 -22.36
C TYR A 196 -7.69 -16.93 -23.28
N VAL A 197 -6.44 -17.02 -22.80
CA VAL A 197 -5.31 -17.58 -23.56
C VAL A 197 -5.54 -19.05 -23.88
N LEU A 198 -5.99 -19.84 -22.92
CA LEU A 198 -6.29 -21.26 -23.10
C LEU A 198 -7.42 -21.47 -24.14
N GLN A 199 -8.49 -20.70 -24.07
CA GLN A 199 -9.58 -20.77 -25.04
C GLN A 199 -9.12 -20.43 -26.47
N LYS A 200 -8.26 -19.41 -26.60
CA LYS A 200 -7.70 -19.03 -27.91
C LYS A 200 -6.76 -20.09 -28.47
N SER A 201 -5.96 -20.75 -27.63
CA SER A 201 -5.08 -21.85 -28.04
C SER A 201 -5.88 -23.04 -28.54
N ASN A 202 -6.93 -23.46 -27.85
CA ASN A 202 -7.77 -24.57 -28.22
C ASN A 202 -8.49 -24.33 -29.56
N ARG A 203 -8.91 -23.11 -29.86
CA ARG A 203 -9.52 -22.75 -31.15
C ARG A 203 -8.56 -22.87 -32.32
N LYS A 204 -7.27 -22.62 -32.12
CA LYS A 204 -6.25 -22.74 -33.18
C LYS A 204 -5.87 -24.18 -33.51
N VAL A 205 -6.12 -25.14 -32.62
CA VAL A 205 -5.84 -26.55 -32.81
C VAL A 205 -7.01 -27.26 -33.53
N SER A 206 -8.21 -26.67 -33.48
CA SER A 206 -9.43 -27.23 -34.10
C SER A 206 -9.70 -26.73 -35.52
N THR A 207 -8.87 -25.85 -36.07
CA THR A 207 -8.85 -25.37 -37.46
C THR A 207 -7.64 -25.93 -38.20
#